data_ba4d5239da208f5689c335dbb03b96d3
#
_entry.id   ba4d5239da208f5689c335dbb03b96d3
#
_cell.length_a   1.000
_cell.length_b   1.000
_cell.length_c   1.000
_cell.angle_alpha   90.00
_cell.angle_beta   90.00
_cell.angle_gamma   90.00
#
_symmetry.space_group_name_H-M   'P 1'
#
loop_
_entity.id
_entity.type
_entity.pdbx_description
1 polymer ?
#
loop_
_entity_poly.entity_id
_entity_poly.type
_entity_poly.pdbx_seq_one_letter_code
_entity_poly.pdbx_strand_id
1 'polypeptide(L)'
;DRLRREGLAESDAGDPVGSHRHPERVANHSATVALEHAEAALDELFAAGVCPGDSRDAVVWIEQLEHLGRRVDAARAELTGAIQAHVLHAPDGHGSARIMVRHVGKLSDAEADFRAKTATAAARLPKVRAAWQAGELSTCAVRILGRIHANQRVAPAMAARQDEFIADARSWSNRTFARKAYRWARLIDEDGPEPRNERDHHKRDARLTQNPWDLSWEVTGFFASTQGA
;
A
#
# COMPACT_ATOMS: atom_id res chain seq x y z
N ASP A 1 -4.88 76.94 15.42
CA ASP A 1 -4.96 77.14 16.86
C ASP A 1 -4.59 75.84 17.59
N ARG A 2 -3.46 76.00 18.30
CA ARG A 2 -3.00 75.40 19.54
C ARG A 2 -3.27 73.89 19.82
N LEU A 3 -2.15 73.16 19.73
CA LEU A 3 -1.42 72.65 20.93
C LEU A 3 -2.20 71.76 21.91
N ARG A 4 -1.82 70.49 21.96
CA ARG A 4 -1.07 69.95 23.11
C ARG A 4 -0.49 68.59 22.86
N ARG A 5 0.78 68.51 23.15
CA ARG A 5 1.57 67.28 23.41
C ARG A 5 1.18 66.77 24.80
N GLU A 6 1.23 65.47 24.93
CA GLU A 6 1.58 64.66 26.10
C GLU A 6 1.47 63.20 25.58
N GLY A 7 2.42 62.35 25.45
CA GLY A 7 3.54 62.04 26.30
C GLY A 7 3.18 60.88 27.21
N LEU A 8 3.87 59.76 27.06
CA LEU A 8 3.94 58.62 27.99
C LEU A 8 3.33 57.33 27.36
N ALA A 9 3.91 56.17 27.36
CA ALA A 9 5.08 55.60 27.98
C ALA A 9 5.28 54.25 27.24
N GLU A 10 6.49 53.96 26.92
CA GLU A 10 6.94 52.60 26.55
C GLU A 10 6.59 51.66 27.70
N SER A 11 5.80 50.62 27.40
CA SER A 11 5.71 49.42 28.20
C SER A 11 6.27 48.27 27.35
N ASP A 12 7.55 48.13 27.53
CA ASP A 12 8.31 46.95 27.13
C ASP A 12 7.81 45.78 28.02
N ALA A 13 6.91 44.97 27.45
CA ALA A 13 6.52 43.68 27.98
C ALA A 13 6.94 42.64 26.94
N GLY A 14 8.18 42.19 27.04
CA GLY A 14 8.69 41.04 26.31
C GLY A 14 7.84 39.82 26.59
N ASP A 15 7.03 39.44 25.60
CA ASP A 15 6.44 38.12 25.51
C ASP A 15 7.56 37.10 25.25
N PRO A 16 7.73 36.12 26.15
CA PRO A 16 8.61 35.00 25.82
C PRO A 16 7.92 34.17 24.73
N VAL A 17 8.36 34.34 23.49
CA VAL A 17 8.04 33.41 22.38
C VAL A 17 8.56 32.05 22.79
N GLY A 18 7.75 31.34 23.57
CA GLY A 18 7.90 29.91 23.78
C GLY A 18 7.75 29.23 22.45
N SER A 19 8.84 28.77 21.88
CA SER A 19 8.88 27.94 20.68
C SER A 19 8.19 26.61 20.99
N HIS A 20 6.87 26.60 20.92
CA HIS A 20 6.10 25.36 20.82
C HIS A 20 6.46 24.73 19.46
N ARG A 21 7.56 24.00 19.42
CA ARG A 21 7.87 23.11 18.30
C ARG A 21 6.73 22.11 18.23
N HIS A 22 5.83 22.32 17.27
CA HIS A 22 4.69 21.44 17.02
C HIS A 22 5.22 20.00 16.88
N PRO A 23 4.71 19.03 17.65
CA PRO A 23 5.18 17.64 17.60
C PRO A 23 5.10 17.03 16.19
N GLU A 24 4.15 17.47 15.37
CA GLU A 24 4.00 17.08 13.97
C GLU A 24 5.20 17.49 13.08
N ARG A 25 5.78 18.69 13.32
CA ARG A 25 6.98 19.12 12.56
C ARG A 25 8.22 18.29 12.91
N VAL A 26 8.33 17.86 14.16
CA VAL A 26 9.45 17.01 14.60
C VAL A 26 9.33 15.62 14.01
N ALA A 27 8.12 15.02 13.99
CA ALA A 27 7.87 13.71 13.40
C ALA A 27 8.13 13.71 11.88
N ASN A 28 7.71 14.75 11.16
CA ASN A 28 7.98 14.88 9.73
C ASN A 28 9.47 15.02 9.42
N HIS A 29 10.21 15.78 10.22
CA HIS A 29 11.66 15.90 10.07
C HIS A 29 12.38 14.56 10.28
N SER A 30 11.97 13.79 11.30
CA SER A 30 12.53 12.47 11.59
C SER A 30 12.30 11.47 10.44
N ALA A 31 11.11 11.49 9.83
CA ALA A 31 10.78 10.64 8.69
C ALA A 31 11.62 11.01 7.44
N THR A 32 11.81 12.30 7.18
CA THR A 32 12.64 12.78 6.06
C THR A 32 14.09 12.31 6.23
N VAL A 33 14.68 12.48 7.40
CA VAL A 33 16.04 12.03 7.71
C VAL A 33 16.17 10.50 7.54
N ALA A 34 15.15 9.73 7.95
CA ALA A 34 15.18 8.28 7.78
C ALA A 34 15.15 7.86 6.30
N LEU A 35 14.42 8.60 5.45
CA LEU A 35 14.42 8.35 4.01
C LEU A 35 15.77 8.69 3.36
N GLU A 36 16.39 9.81 3.75
CA GLU A 36 17.73 10.19 3.29
C GLU A 36 18.78 9.14 3.65
N HIS A 37 18.73 8.60 4.87
CA HIS A 37 19.63 7.51 5.28
C HIS A 37 19.40 6.22 4.48
N ALA A 38 18.13 5.89 4.16
CA ALA A 38 17.83 4.72 3.35
C ALA A 38 18.35 4.87 1.92
N GLU A 39 18.25 6.06 1.34
CA GLU A 39 18.78 6.39 0.02
C GLU A 39 20.30 6.28 0.01
N ALA A 40 20.99 6.89 0.98
CA ALA A 40 22.45 6.80 1.12
C ALA A 40 22.93 5.33 1.27
N ALA A 41 22.22 4.49 2.04
CA ALA A 41 22.56 3.08 2.18
C ALA A 41 22.42 2.29 0.88
N LEU A 42 21.44 2.65 0.03
CA LEU A 42 21.30 2.07 -1.31
C LEU A 42 22.43 2.52 -2.24
N ASP A 43 22.83 3.79 -2.16
CA ASP A 43 23.97 4.30 -2.93
C ASP A 43 25.27 3.58 -2.56
N GLU A 44 25.50 3.33 -1.28
CA GLU A 44 26.63 2.53 -0.81
C GLU A 44 26.59 1.08 -1.35
N LEU A 45 25.41 0.46 -1.36
CA LEU A 45 25.23 -0.88 -1.92
C LEU A 45 25.55 -0.92 -3.42
N PHE A 46 25.07 0.06 -4.19
CA PHE A 46 25.37 0.16 -5.62
C PHE A 46 26.86 0.47 -5.88
N ALA A 47 27.47 1.33 -5.09
CA ALA A 47 28.90 1.65 -5.20
C ALA A 47 29.79 0.42 -4.88
N ALA A 48 29.39 -0.41 -3.92
CA ALA A 48 30.08 -1.66 -3.61
C ALA A 48 29.91 -2.74 -4.70
N GLY A 49 28.91 -2.60 -5.57
CA GLY A 49 28.55 -3.56 -6.61
C GLY A 49 27.65 -4.67 -6.09
N VAL A 50 26.50 -4.83 -6.74
CA VAL A 50 25.52 -5.89 -6.41
C VAL A 50 25.89 -7.17 -7.18
N CYS A 51 27.03 -7.75 -6.85
CA CYS A 51 27.55 -8.96 -7.51
C CYS A 51 28.02 -9.95 -6.43
N PRO A 52 27.22 -10.98 -6.07
CA PRO A 52 27.60 -11.96 -5.07
C PRO A 52 28.79 -12.81 -5.56
N GLY A 53 29.68 -13.17 -4.62
CA GLY A 53 30.85 -13.96 -4.92
C GLY A 53 30.56 -15.43 -5.24
N ASP A 54 29.49 -15.97 -4.66
CA ASP A 54 29.03 -17.34 -4.88
C ASP A 54 27.52 -17.49 -4.72
N SER A 55 27.01 -18.71 -4.88
CA SER A 55 25.59 -19.03 -4.76
C SER A 55 25.05 -18.86 -3.35
N ARG A 56 25.87 -19.02 -2.31
CA ARG A 56 25.46 -18.86 -0.92
C ARG A 56 25.23 -17.38 -0.61
N ASP A 57 26.17 -16.55 -1.02
CA ASP A 57 26.03 -15.09 -0.91
C ASP A 57 24.82 -14.60 -1.69
N ALA A 58 24.57 -15.14 -2.88
CA ALA A 58 23.41 -14.80 -3.69
C ALA A 58 22.09 -15.08 -2.94
N VAL A 59 21.97 -16.23 -2.28
CA VAL A 59 20.77 -16.57 -1.47
C VAL A 59 20.59 -15.56 -0.34
N VAL A 60 21.63 -15.28 0.44
CA VAL A 60 21.59 -14.33 1.56
C VAL A 60 21.18 -12.93 1.08
N TRP A 61 21.76 -12.46 -0.03
CA TRP A 61 21.47 -11.12 -0.55
C TRP A 61 20.03 -11.03 -1.12
N ILE A 62 19.53 -12.09 -1.77
CA ILE A 62 18.14 -12.15 -2.20
C ILE A 62 17.22 -12.03 -0.99
N GLU A 63 17.44 -12.83 0.07
CA GLU A 63 16.62 -12.78 1.28
C GLU A 63 16.63 -11.39 1.93
N GLN A 64 17.78 -10.75 2.03
CA GLN A 64 17.95 -9.42 2.64
C GLN A 64 17.25 -8.33 1.80
N LEU A 65 17.44 -8.33 0.48
CA LEU A 65 16.83 -7.36 -0.42
C LEU A 65 15.31 -7.55 -0.49
N GLU A 66 14.83 -8.79 -0.52
CA GLU A 66 13.39 -9.08 -0.46
C GLU A 66 12.78 -8.65 0.87
N HIS A 67 13.47 -8.88 1.99
CA HIS A 67 13.04 -8.41 3.30
C HIS A 67 12.92 -6.88 3.33
N LEU A 68 13.95 -6.17 2.86
CA LEU A 68 13.93 -4.71 2.76
C LEU A 68 12.81 -4.23 1.83
N GLY A 69 12.66 -4.84 0.66
CA GLY A 69 11.60 -4.51 -0.31
C GLY A 69 10.20 -4.62 0.28
N ARG A 70 9.93 -5.67 1.07
CA ARG A 70 8.63 -5.84 1.79
C ARG A 70 8.36 -4.72 2.77
N ARG A 71 9.37 -4.27 3.51
CA ARG A 71 9.26 -3.16 4.46
C ARG A 71 9.02 -1.83 3.75
N VAL A 72 9.70 -1.60 2.63
CA VAL A 72 9.47 -0.41 1.79
C VAL A 72 8.05 -0.41 1.23
N ASP A 73 7.54 -1.55 0.77
CA ASP A 73 6.17 -1.66 0.27
C ASP A 73 5.13 -1.44 1.38
N ALA A 74 5.41 -1.91 2.61
CA ALA A 74 4.58 -1.63 3.77
C ALA A 74 4.55 -0.11 4.07
N ALA A 75 5.70 0.56 4.05
CA ALA A 75 5.78 2.01 4.26
C ALA A 75 5.02 2.79 3.18
N ARG A 76 5.10 2.38 1.91
CA ARG A 76 4.32 2.98 0.81
C ARG A 76 2.82 2.83 1.01
N ALA A 77 2.36 1.69 1.53
CA ALA A 77 0.96 1.47 1.84
C ALA A 77 0.50 2.32 3.03
N GLU A 78 1.30 2.42 4.08
CA GLU A 78 1.03 3.30 5.23
C GLU A 78 0.90 4.77 4.79
N LEU A 79 1.84 5.25 3.98
CA LEU A 79 1.79 6.61 3.44
C LEU A 79 0.52 6.82 2.59
N THR A 80 0.18 5.87 1.72
CA THR A 80 -1.04 5.94 0.90
C THR A 80 -2.29 5.99 1.77
N GLY A 81 -2.33 5.19 2.84
CA GLY A 81 -3.41 5.19 3.82
C GLY A 81 -3.51 6.50 4.59
N ALA A 82 -2.39 7.08 5.02
CA ALA A 82 -2.34 8.37 5.70
C ALA A 82 -2.81 9.51 4.80
N ILE A 83 -2.36 9.56 3.54
CA ILE A 83 -2.82 10.54 2.54
C ILE A 83 -4.34 10.48 2.39
N GLN A 84 -4.92 9.28 2.35
CA GLN A 84 -6.38 9.10 2.24
C GLN A 84 -7.09 9.51 3.54
N ALA A 85 -6.61 9.09 4.70
CA ALA A 85 -7.25 9.33 5.98
C ALA A 85 -7.25 10.83 6.35
N HIS A 86 -6.19 11.55 6.07
CA HIS A 86 -6.03 12.98 6.36
C HIS A 86 -6.35 13.88 5.17
N VAL A 87 -6.89 13.32 4.08
CA VAL A 87 -7.28 14.07 2.87
C VAL A 87 -6.14 14.94 2.29
N LEU A 88 -4.89 14.51 2.47
CA LEU A 88 -3.70 15.27 2.07
C LEU A 88 -3.57 15.46 0.55
N HIS A 89 -4.34 14.70 -0.22
CA HIS A 89 -4.40 14.83 -1.68
C HIS A 89 -5.18 16.06 -2.18
N ALA A 90 -6.09 16.60 -1.37
CA ALA A 90 -7.01 17.66 -1.81
C ALA A 90 -6.34 19.03 -2.02
N PRO A 91 -5.43 19.50 -1.14
CA PRO A 91 -4.75 20.79 -1.34
C PRO A 91 -3.98 20.89 -2.65
N ASP A 92 -3.44 19.77 -3.17
CA ASP A 92 -2.72 19.70 -4.43
C ASP A 92 -3.64 19.46 -5.65
N GLY A 93 -4.96 19.53 -5.47
CA GLY A 93 -5.92 19.37 -6.54
C GLY A 93 -6.15 17.92 -7.01
N HIS A 94 -5.66 16.92 -6.28
CA HIS A 94 -5.88 15.53 -6.61
C HIS A 94 -7.22 15.03 -6.08
N GLY A 95 -8.00 14.35 -6.90
CA GLY A 95 -9.34 13.84 -6.51
C GLY A 95 -9.32 12.67 -5.51
N SER A 96 -8.16 12.04 -5.27
CA SER A 96 -7.99 10.95 -4.29
C SER A 96 -6.51 10.65 -4.02
N ALA A 97 -6.23 9.97 -2.90
CA ALA A 97 -4.89 9.48 -2.59
C ALA A 97 -4.32 8.60 -3.72
N ARG A 98 -5.14 7.76 -4.35
CA ARG A 98 -4.75 6.93 -5.50
C ARG A 98 -4.23 7.79 -6.67
N ILE A 99 -4.96 8.86 -7.01
CA ILE A 99 -4.57 9.75 -8.11
C ILE A 99 -3.28 10.50 -7.77
N MET A 100 -3.15 10.99 -6.54
CA MET A 100 -1.93 11.64 -6.07
C MET A 100 -0.73 10.70 -6.15
N VAL A 101 -0.82 9.49 -5.60
CA VAL A 101 0.25 8.49 -5.61
C VAL A 101 0.62 8.08 -7.04
N ARG A 102 -0.37 7.95 -7.95
CA ARG A 102 -0.13 7.69 -9.37
C ARG A 102 0.68 8.82 -10.02
N HIS A 103 0.24 10.05 -9.82
CA HIS A 103 0.84 11.21 -10.46
C HIS A 103 2.27 11.47 -9.95
N VAL A 104 2.44 11.58 -8.65
CA VAL A 104 3.74 11.86 -8.01
C VAL A 104 4.72 10.70 -8.21
N GLY A 105 4.24 9.47 -8.06
CA GLY A 105 5.05 8.26 -8.23
C GLY A 105 5.27 7.84 -9.68
N LYS A 106 4.66 8.53 -10.66
CA LYS A 106 4.71 8.19 -12.10
C LYS A 106 4.32 6.73 -12.37
N LEU A 107 3.26 6.26 -11.68
CA LEU A 107 2.83 4.88 -11.71
C LEU A 107 1.79 4.63 -12.80
N SER A 108 1.71 3.38 -13.24
CA SER A 108 0.56 2.92 -14.03
C SER A 108 -0.72 2.94 -13.20
N ASP A 109 -1.89 2.98 -13.85
CA ASP A 109 -3.18 2.90 -13.17
C ASP A 109 -3.32 1.60 -12.37
N ALA A 110 -2.85 0.49 -12.91
CA ALA A 110 -2.88 -0.81 -12.25
C ALA A 110 -2.05 -0.83 -10.95
N GLU A 111 -0.86 -0.23 -10.96
CA GLU A 111 0.00 -0.17 -9.77
C GLU A 111 -0.57 0.78 -8.72
N ALA A 112 -1.12 1.94 -9.12
CA ALA A 112 -1.77 2.87 -8.21
C ALA A 112 -3.03 2.27 -7.54
N ASP A 113 -3.87 1.59 -8.31
CA ASP A 113 -5.02 0.83 -7.81
C ASP A 113 -4.59 -0.21 -6.80
N PHE A 114 -3.52 -0.90 -7.14
CA PHE A 114 -2.96 -1.93 -6.32
C PHE A 114 -2.48 -1.39 -4.96
N ARG A 115 -1.71 -0.30 -4.94
CA ARG A 115 -1.25 0.33 -3.69
C ARG A 115 -2.41 0.80 -2.83
N ALA A 116 -3.42 1.45 -3.42
CA ALA A 116 -4.60 1.90 -2.70
C ALA A 116 -5.39 0.75 -2.08
N LYS A 117 -5.61 -0.36 -2.82
CA LYS A 117 -6.29 -1.56 -2.31
C LYS A 117 -5.49 -2.24 -1.21
N THR A 118 -4.17 -2.31 -1.36
CA THR A 118 -3.28 -2.91 -0.35
C THR A 118 -3.25 -2.08 0.93
N ALA A 119 -3.19 -0.74 0.82
CA ALA A 119 -3.29 0.17 1.97
C ALA A 119 -4.62 -0.03 2.74
N THR A 120 -5.74 -0.12 2.01
CA THR A 120 -7.06 -0.37 2.59
C THR A 120 -7.12 -1.72 3.32
N ALA A 121 -6.53 -2.76 2.74
CA ALA A 121 -6.49 -4.09 3.35
C ALA A 121 -5.62 -4.11 4.61
N ALA A 122 -4.44 -3.51 4.56
CA ALA A 122 -3.53 -3.42 5.69
C ALA A 122 -4.16 -2.67 6.87
N ALA A 123 -4.90 -1.58 6.61
CA ALA A 123 -5.61 -0.84 7.64
C ALA A 123 -6.67 -1.68 8.38
N ARG A 124 -7.28 -2.66 7.71
CA ARG A 124 -8.33 -3.54 8.26
C ARG A 124 -7.81 -4.82 8.90
N LEU A 125 -6.55 -5.17 8.65
CA LEU A 125 -5.92 -6.41 9.09
C LEU A 125 -4.65 -6.08 9.91
N PRO A 126 -4.78 -5.63 11.18
CA PRO A 126 -3.67 -5.05 11.94
C PRO A 126 -2.52 -6.04 12.19
N LYS A 127 -2.79 -7.32 12.39
CA LYS A 127 -1.73 -8.32 12.57
C LYS A 127 -0.98 -8.60 11.26
N VAL A 128 -1.69 -8.69 10.14
CA VAL A 128 -1.09 -8.80 8.80
C VAL A 128 -0.23 -7.58 8.50
N ARG A 129 -0.73 -6.37 8.84
CA ARG A 129 0.02 -5.13 8.71
C ARG A 129 1.33 -5.17 9.50
N ALA A 130 1.27 -5.53 10.78
CA ALA A 130 2.44 -5.61 11.64
C ALA A 130 3.49 -6.62 11.11
N ALA A 131 3.07 -7.81 10.70
CA ALA A 131 3.95 -8.81 10.11
C ALA A 131 4.58 -8.34 8.78
N TRP A 132 3.83 -7.58 7.97
CA TRP A 132 4.35 -7.00 6.74
C TRP A 132 5.37 -5.88 7.00
N GLN A 133 5.11 -4.99 7.96
CA GLN A 133 6.05 -3.97 8.41
C GLN A 133 7.34 -4.56 8.97
N ALA A 134 7.25 -5.72 9.64
CA ALA A 134 8.40 -6.50 10.08
C ALA A 134 9.14 -7.22 8.94
N GLY A 135 8.66 -7.13 7.68
CA GLY A 135 9.25 -7.82 6.53
C GLY A 135 9.01 -9.32 6.45
N GLU A 136 8.14 -9.86 7.32
CA GLU A 136 7.88 -11.30 7.44
C GLU A 136 6.89 -11.82 6.39
N LEU A 137 6.04 -10.94 5.85
CA LEU A 137 5.09 -11.26 4.79
C LEU A 137 5.47 -10.63 3.48
N SER A 138 5.33 -11.40 2.39
CA SER A 138 5.47 -10.82 1.07
C SER A 138 4.28 -9.92 0.72
N THR A 139 4.54 -8.87 -0.06
CA THR A 139 3.50 -8.00 -0.63
C THR A 139 2.47 -8.80 -1.42
N CYS A 140 2.88 -9.90 -2.09
CA CYS A 140 1.98 -10.80 -2.78
C CYS A 140 0.99 -11.50 -1.83
N ALA A 141 1.45 -11.94 -0.64
CA ALA A 141 0.58 -12.53 0.36
C ALA A 141 -0.44 -11.51 0.90
N VAL A 142 0.00 -10.30 1.23
CA VAL A 142 -0.88 -9.21 1.66
C VAL A 142 -1.93 -8.88 0.60
N ARG A 143 -1.57 -8.91 -0.67
CA ARG A 143 -2.49 -8.76 -1.82
C ARG A 143 -3.58 -9.81 -1.84
N ILE A 144 -3.21 -11.06 -1.66
CA ILE A 144 -4.16 -12.18 -1.63
C ILE A 144 -5.14 -11.98 -0.47
N LEU A 145 -4.63 -11.71 0.72
CA LEU A 145 -5.44 -11.47 1.90
C LEU A 145 -6.38 -10.27 1.73
N GLY A 146 -5.89 -9.18 1.15
CA GLY A 146 -6.69 -8.01 0.85
C GLY A 146 -7.86 -8.29 -0.11
N ARG A 147 -7.63 -9.09 -1.15
CA ARG A 147 -8.70 -9.53 -2.07
C ARG A 147 -9.77 -10.37 -1.38
N ILE A 148 -9.36 -11.29 -0.51
CA ILE A 148 -10.28 -12.13 0.26
C ILE A 148 -11.08 -11.28 1.25
N HIS A 149 -10.42 -10.37 1.96
CA HIS A 149 -11.06 -9.47 2.92
C HIS A 149 -12.03 -8.47 2.25
N ALA A 150 -11.88 -8.19 0.97
CA ALA A 150 -12.82 -7.35 0.24
C ALA A 150 -14.23 -7.96 0.14
N ASN A 151 -14.37 -9.28 0.31
CA ASN A 151 -15.66 -9.94 0.45
C ASN A 151 -16.17 -9.77 1.89
N GLN A 152 -17.22 -8.96 2.05
CA GLN A 152 -17.78 -8.60 3.36
C GLN A 152 -18.31 -9.81 4.16
N ARG A 153 -18.72 -10.90 3.50
CA ARG A 153 -19.18 -12.12 4.17
C ARG A 153 -18.02 -12.92 4.77
N VAL A 154 -16.87 -12.89 4.12
CA VAL A 154 -15.65 -13.61 4.54
C VAL A 154 -14.79 -12.77 5.49
N ALA A 155 -14.89 -11.45 5.41
CA ALA A 155 -14.05 -10.52 6.16
C ALA A 155 -14.02 -10.74 7.67
N PRO A 156 -15.14 -10.97 8.39
CA PRO A 156 -15.12 -11.21 9.83
C PRO A 156 -14.39 -12.51 10.21
N ALA A 157 -14.64 -13.59 9.49
CA ALA A 157 -13.98 -14.87 9.72
C ALA A 157 -12.48 -14.79 9.45
N MET A 158 -12.08 -14.04 8.42
CA MET A 158 -10.69 -13.79 8.10
C MET A 158 -9.99 -12.92 9.15
N ALA A 159 -10.65 -11.87 9.63
CA ALA A 159 -10.12 -11.01 10.68
C ALA A 159 -9.82 -11.78 11.98
N ALA A 160 -10.64 -12.79 12.30
CA ALA A 160 -10.43 -13.67 13.46
C ALA A 160 -9.24 -14.65 13.29
N ARG A 161 -8.83 -14.94 12.03
CA ARG A 161 -7.82 -15.96 11.71
C ARG A 161 -6.51 -15.40 11.15
N GLN A 162 -6.20 -14.14 11.41
CA GLN A 162 -5.00 -13.49 10.85
C GLN A 162 -3.71 -14.26 11.19
N ASP A 163 -3.60 -14.78 12.41
CA ASP A 163 -2.39 -15.52 12.86
C ASP A 163 -2.16 -16.79 12.04
N GLU A 164 -3.24 -17.54 11.72
CA GLU A 164 -3.15 -18.72 10.87
C GLU A 164 -2.69 -18.38 9.46
N PHE A 165 -3.26 -17.31 8.87
CA PHE A 165 -2.86 -16.86 7.54
C PHE A 165 -1.42 -16.35 7.49
N ILE A 166 -0.95 -15.69 8.56
CA ILE A 166 0.44 -15.24 8.69
C ILE A 166 1.37 -16.46 8.74
N ALA A 167 1.07 -17.45 9.57
CA ALA A 167 1.84 -18.69 9.68
C ALA A 167 1.89 -19.45 8.33
N ASP A 168 0.75 -19.57 7.67
CA ASP A 168 0.64 -20.21 6.35
C ASP A 168 1.47 -19.47 5.29
N ALA A 169 1.39 -18.13 5.26
CA ALA A 169 2.12 -17.31 4.29
C ALA A 169 3.65 -17.34 4.47
N ARG A 170 4.12 -17.56 5.71
CA ARG A 170 5.54 -17.75 6.01
C ARG A 170 6.04 -19.13 5.59
N SER A 171 5.20 -20.15 5.69
CA SER A 171 5.60 -21.56 5.53
C SER A 171 5.47 -22.05 4.08
N TRP A 172 4.62 -21.46 3.27
CA TRP A 172 4.27 -21.96 1.95
C TRP A 172 4.75 -21.05 0.83
N SER A 173 5.03 -21.64 -0.34
CA SER A 173 5.20 -20.83 -1.55
C SER A 173 3.95 -19.97 -1.80
N ASN A 174 4.13 -18.79 -2.39
CA ASN A 174 3.02 -17.88 -2.69
C ASN A 174 1.88 -18.54 -3.48
N ARG A 175 2.21 -19.45 -4.42
CA ARG A 175 1.22 -20.22 -5.20
C ARG A 175 0.39 -21.16 -4.31
N THR A 176 1.05 -21.87 -3.38
CA THR A 176 0.37 -22.79 -2.46
C THR A 176 -0.48 -22.04 -1.45
N PHE A 177 0.06 -20.97 -0.88
CA PHE A 177 -0.66 -20.07 0.00
C PHE A 177 -1.92 -19.51 -0.66
N ALA A 178 -1.80 -18.96 -1.87
CA ALA A 178 -2.93 -18.41 -2.63
C ALA A 178 -4.04 -19.45 -2.81
N ARG A 179 -3.68 -20.67 -3.23
CA ARG A 179 -4.63 -21.76 -3.43
C ARG A 179 -5.37 -22.13 -2.15
N LYS A 180 -4.65 -22.26 -1.01
CA LYS A 180 -5.25 -22.56 0.30
C LYS A 180 -6.19 -21.45 0.74
N ALA A 181 -5.73 -20.19 0.69
CA ALA A 181 -6.48 -19.03 1.13
C ALA A 181 -7.77 -18.83 0.32
N TYR A 182 -7.70 -18.95 -1.02
CA TYR A 182 -8.90 -18.85 -1.86
C TYR A 182 -9.85 -20.04 -1.70
N ARG A 183 -9.32 -21.25 -1.47
CA ARG A 183 -10.16 -22.41 -1.16
C ARG A 183 -10.90 -22.20 0.15
N TRP A 184 -10.21 -21.74 1.19
CA TRP A 184 -10.81 -21.44 2.48
C TRP A 184 -11.89 -20.35 2.33
N ALA A 185 -11.61 -19.27 1.60
CA ALA A 185 -12.58 -18.19 1.39
C ALA A 185 -13.85 -18.68 0.70
N ARG A 186 -13.75 -19.62 -0.25
CA ARG A 186 -14.91 -20.22 -0.91
C ARG A 186 -15.74 -21.11 0.02
N LEU A 187 -15.09 -21.83 0.95
CA LEU A 187 -15.79 -22.67 1.93
C LEU A 187 -16.56 -21.82 2.95
N ILE A 188 -16.03 -20.65 3.31
CA ILE A 188 -16.73 -19.73 4.23
C ILE A 188 -17.86 -18.97 3.51
N ASP A 189 -17.74 -18.75 2.20
CA ASP A 189 -18.72 -18.04 1.37
C ASP A 189 -19.73 -19.04 0.74
N GLU A 190 -20.31 -19.92 1.56
CA GLU A 190 -21.19 -20.98 1.11
C GLU A 190 -22.41 -20.48 0.30
N ASP A 191 -22.97 -19.31 0.69
CA ASP A 191 -24.09 -18.67 -0.01
C ASP A 191 -23.66 -17.77 -1.19
N GLY A 192 -22.35 -17.72 -1.48
CA GLY A 192 -21.78 -16.74 -2.42
C GLY A 192 -21.65 -17.12 -3.89
N PRO A 193 -21.74 -18.41 -4.31
CA PRO A 193 -21.56 -18.77 -5.70
C PRO A 193 -22.68 -18.22 -6.62
N GLU A 194 -23.92 -18.28 -6.20
CA GLU A 194 -25.09 -17.97 -7.05
C GLU A 194 -25.24 -16.47 -7.36
N PRO A 195 -25.24 -15.55 -6.38
CA PRO A 195 -25.24 -14.12 -6.66
C PRO A 195 -23.93 -13.63 -7.34
N ARG A 196 -22.86 -14.42 -7.25
CA ARG A 196 -21.60 -14.13 -7.94
C ARG A 196 -21.70 -14.52 -9.41
N ASN A 197 -22.28 -15.67 -9.71
CA ASN A 197 -22.50 -16.13 -11.09
C ASN A 197 -23.41 -15.16 -11.85
N GLU A 198 -24.49 -14.67 -11.25
CA GLU A 198 -25.35 -13.65 -11.83
C GLU A 198 -24.59 -12.35 -12.11
N ARG A 199 -23.82 -11.85 -11.12
CA ARG A 199 -23.01 -10.65 -11.29
C ARG A 199 -21.91 -10.82 -12.33
N ASP A 200 -21.31 -12.00 -12.42
CA ASP A 200 -20.27 -12.30 -13.40
C ASP A 200 -20.88 -12.50 -14.79
N HIS A 201 -22.13 -12.97 -14.88
CA HIS A 201 -22.91 -12.94 -16.11
C HIS A 201 -23.13 -11.52 -16.63
N HIS A 202 -23.45 -10.57 -15.74
CA HIS A 202 -23.62 -9.16 -16.11
C HIS A 202 -22.31 -8.44 -16.45
N LYS A 203 -21.17 -8.99 -16.02
CA LYS A 203 -19.83 -8.44 -16.31
C LYS A 203 -19.21 -9.01 -17.59
N ARG A 204 -19.93 -9.84 -18.33
CA ARG A 204 -19.44 -10.31 -19.62
C ARG A 204 -19.09 -9.11 -20.50
N ASP A 205 -17.87 -9.05 -20.89
CA ASP A 205 -17.36 -7.99 -21.77
C ASP A 205 -16.37 -8.62 -22.75
N ALA A 206 -16.43 -8.16 -23.97
CA ALA A 206 -15.45 -8.51 -24.97
C ALA A 206 -14.99 -7.24 -25.67
N ARG A 207 -13.71 -6.99 -25.63
CA ARG A 207 -13.08 -5.84 -26.28
C ARG A 207 -12.17 -6.30 -27.38
N LEU A 208 -12.32 -5.65 -28.51
CA LEU A 208 -11.41 -5.75 -29.64
C LEU A 208 -10.50 -4.51 -29.60
N THR A 209 -9.23 -4.70 -29.44
CA THR A 209 -8.25 -3.60 -29.37
C THR A 209 -7.22 -3.80 -30.48
N GLN A 210 -6.99 -2.77 -31.28
CA GLN A 210 -5.90 -2.80 -32.25
C GLN A 210 -4.59 -2.38 -31.60
N ASN A 211 -3.57 -3.18 -31.74
CA ASN A 211 -2.22 -2.81 -31.31
C ASN A 211 -1.69 -1.68 -32.24
N PRO A 212 -1.35 -0.52 -31.71
CA PRO A 212 -0.93 0.63 -32.54
C PRO A 212 0.45 0.45 -33.18
N TRP A 213 1.24 -0.54 -32.77
CA TRP A 213 2.59 -0.78 -33.26
C TRP A 213 2.65 -1.70 -34.46
N ASP A 214 1.88 -2.79 -34.43
CA ASP A 214 1.91 -3.83 -35.45
C ASP A 214 0.58 -4.01 -36.19
N LEU A 215 -0.43 -3.19 -35.80
CA LEU A 215 -1.79 -3.20 -36.36
C LEU A 215 -2.54 -4.53 -36.17
N SER A 216 -2.00 -5.45 -35.37
CA SER A 216 -2.69 -6.69 -34.99
C SER A 216 -3.92 -6.39 -34.13
N TRP A 217 -4.90 -7.30 -34.13
CA TRP A 217 -6.09 -7.19 -33.31
C TRP A 217 -6.02 -8.18 -32.17
N GLU A 218 -6.19 -7.67 -30.94
CA GLU A 218 -6.29 -8.46 -29.72
C GLU A 218 -7.74 -8.46 -29.22
N VAL A 219 -8.26 -9.65 -28.95
CA VAL A 219 -9.57 -9.85 -28.31
C VAL A 219 -9.34 -10.17 -26.85
N THR A 220 -9.74 -9.27 -25.98
CA THR A 220 -9.80 -9.49 -24.53
C THR A 220 -11.25 -9.64 -24.10
N GLY A 221 -11.56 -10.69 -23.35
CA GLY A 221 -12.92 -10.89 -22.89
C GLY A 221 -13.00 -11.50 -21.50
N PHE A 222 -14.06 -11.13 -20.76
CA PHE A 222 -14.43 -11.77 -19.51
C PHE A 222 -15.67 -12.65 -19.75
N PHE A 223 -15.51 -13.95 -19.52
CA PHE A 223 -16.57 -14.93 -19.67
C PHE A 223 -16.86 -15.57 -18.31
N ALA A 224 -18.09 -15.52 -17.87
CA ALA A 224 -18.49 -16.22 -16.65
C ALA A 224 -18.40 -17.73 -16.84
N SER A 225 -17.89 -18.45 -15.85
CA SER A 225 -17.86 -19.91 -15.87
C SER A 225 -19.30 -20.44 -15.83
N THR A 226 -19.62 -21.33 -16.77
CA THR A 226 -20.90 -22.07 -16.77
C THR A 226 -20.90 -23.29 -15.84
N GLN A 227 -19.79 -23.54 -15.13
CA GLN A 227 -19.65 -24.64 -14.17
C GLN A 227 -20.16 -24.23 -12.80
N GLY A 228 -21.43 -24.20 -12.65
CA GLY A 228 -22.19 -23.97 -11.44
C GLY A 228 -23.59 -24.49 -11.57
N ALA A 229 -23.74 -25.62 -12.27
CA ALA A 229 -24.95 -26.44 -12.27
C ALA A 229 -24.61 -27.83 -11.77
#